data_227ea74f5057f9d79c0f7daef1cf67c3
#
_entry.id   227ea74f5057f9d79c0f7daef1cf67c3
#
_cell.length_a   1.000
_cell.length_b   1.000
_cell.length_c   1.000
_cell.angle_alpha   90.00
_cell.angle_beta   90.00
_cell.angle_gamma   90.00
#
_symmetry.space_group_name_H-M   'P 1'
#
loop_
_entity.id
_entity.type
_entity.pdbx_description
1 polymer ?
#
loop_
_entity_poly.entity_id
_entity_poly.type
_entity_poly.pdbx_seq_one_letter_code
_entity_poly.pdbx_strand_id
1 'polypeptide(L)'
;MEANKIIITGGATRIGAAIAKKLSGPKIEMVIHYNKSKSKAEKLKKELSKNKTKVYLVKGDLSKETDVNKIVKFAKSKLKYFDCLINNASLFENDKLENFTTDSWGRHLRTNLRTPALLSKEFSKNIRGKNNNIINII
;
A
#
# COMPACT_ATOMS: atom_id res chain seq x y z
N MET A 1 -12.81 -13.52 -9.90
CA MET A 1 -13.07 -12.68 -8.71
C MET A 1 -12.81 -11.24 -9.07
N GLU A 2 -13.75 -10.38 -8.88
CA GLU A 2 -13.58 -8.94 -9.09
C GLU A 2 -13.29 -8.27 -7.75
N ALA A 3 -12.01 -8.00 -7.47
CA ALA A 3 -11.63 -7.13 -6.38
C ALA A 3 -11.84 -5.68 -6.82
N ASN A 4 -12.76 -4.98 -6.18
CA ASN A 4 -13.12 -3.61 -6.54
C ASN A 4 -12.46 -2.56 -5.64
N LYS A 5 -12.15 -2.91 -4.41
CA LYS A 5 -11.61 -2.03 -3.37
C LYS A 5 -10.20 -2.47 -2.99
N ILE A 6 -9.19 -1.81 -3.53
CA ILE A 6 -7.81 -2.26 -3.49
C ILE A 6 -6.94 -1.27 -2.71
N ILE A 7 -6.08 -1.78 -1.83
CA ILE A 7 -5.06 -1.00 -1.15
C ILE A 7 -3.69 -1.49 -1.63
N ILE A 8 -2.82 -0.58 -2.07
CA ILE A 8 -1.47 -0.90 -2.53
C ILE A 8 -0.47 -0.04 -1.76
N THR A 9 0.41 -0.65 -0.99
CA THR A 9 1.51 0.07 -0.36
C THR A 9 2.68 0.19 -1.32
N GLY A 10 3.38 1.36 -1.30
CA GLY A 10 4.44 1.65 -2.27
C GLY A 10 3.96 1.62 -3.72
N GLY A 11 2.68 1.96 -3.96
CA GLY A 11 2.03 1.81 -5.25
C GLY A 11 2.38 2.86 -6.29
N ALA A 12 3.17 3.88 -5.94
CA ALA A 12 3.45 5.01 -6.83
C ALA A 12 4.55 4.74 -7.87
N THR A 13 5.37 3.71 -7.66
CA THR A 13 6.58 3.47 -8.48
C THR A 13 6.80 1.97 -8.72
N ARG A 14 7.65 1.67 -9.71
CA ARG A 14 8.17 0.32 -9.99
C ARG A 14 7.05 -0.74 -10.03
N ILE A 15 7.22 -1.82 -9.27
CA ILE A 15 6.29 -2.96 -9.21
C ILE A 15 4.89 -2.52 -8.77
N GLY A 16 4.79 -1.70 -7.72
CA GLY A 16 3.50 -1.20 -7.23
C GLY A 16 2.72 -0.43 -8.30
N ALA A 17 3.39 0.44 -9.06
CA ALA A 17 2.75 1.17 -10.15
C ALA A 17 2.33 0.25 -11.31
N ALA A 18 3.15 -0.76 -11.64
CA ALA A 18 2.80 -1.74 -12.66
C ALA A 18 1.55 -2.57 -12.25
N ILE A 19 1.49 -2.97 -10.98
CA ILE A 19 0.31 -3.66 -10.43
C ILE A 19 -0.93 -2.76 -10.51
N ALA A 20 -0.82 -1.50 -10.06
CA ALA A 20 -1.93 -0.55 -10.11
C ALA A 20 -2.47 -0.37 -11.54
N LYS A 21 -1.58 -0.23 -12.53
CA LYS A 21 -1.96 -0.13 -13.95
C LYS A 21 -2.67 -1.39 -14.45
N LYS A 22 -2.14 -2.56 -14.10
CA LYS A 22 -2.73 -3.84 -14.54
C LYS A 22 -4.12 -4.07 -13.96
N LEU A 23 -4.37 -3.62 -12.73
CA LEU A 23 -5.65 -3.79 -12.05
C LEU A 23 -6.64 -2.64 -12.31
N SER A 24 -6.21 -1.58 -13.00
CA SER A 24 -7.05 -0.41 -13.27
C SER A 24 -8.22 -0.73 -14.20
N GLY A 25 -9.34 -0.07 -13.99
CA GLY A 25 -10.52 -0.20 -14.82
C GLY A 25 -11.76 0.47 -14.23
N PRO A 26 -12.87 0.51 -14.96
CA PRO A 26 -14.14 1.00 -14.45
C PRO A 26 -14.59 0.12 -13.26
N LYS A 27 -15.21 0.70 -12.26
CA LYS A 27 -15.61 0.06 -11.00
C LYS A 27 -14.47 -0.24 -10.02
N ILE A 28 -13.21 0.03 -10.36
CA ILE A 28 -12.08 -0.13 -9.45
C ILE A 28 -11.87 1.15 -8.65
N GLU A 29 -11.73 1.00 -7.34
CA GLU A 29 -11.31 2.04 -6.42
C GLU A 29 -10.03 1.63 -5.73
N MET A 30 -9.00 2.46 -5.81
CA MET A 30 -7.68 2.16 -5.24
C MET A 30 -7.26 3.22 -4.24
N VAL A 31 -6.77 2.79 -3.09
CA VAL A 31 -5.92 3.58 -2.23
C VAL A 31 -4.47 3.23 -2.54
N ILE A 32 -3.72 4.20 -3.02
CA ILE A 32 -2.29 4.06 -3.33
C ILE A 32 -1.48 4.82 -2.30
N HIS A 33 -0.72 4.08 -1.50
CA HIS A 33 0.21 4.64 -0.54
C HIS A 33 1.55 4.97 -1.20
N TYR A 34 2.12 6.10 -0.80
CA TYR A 34 3.49 6.51 -1.13
C TYR A 34 4.16 7.15 0.09
N ASN A 35 5.49 7.17 0.11
CA ASN A 35 6.25 7.90 1.13
C ASN A 35 6.80 9.22 0.57
N LYS A 36 7.78 9.17 -0.33
CA LYS A 36 8.48 10.35 -0.86
C LYS A 36 8.09 10.71 -2.29
N SER A 37 7.52 9.79 -3.04
CA SER A 37 7.28 9.90 -4.49
C SER A 37 5.96 10.60 -4.84
N LYS A 38 5.67 11.77 -4.26
CA LYS A 38 4.40 12.51 -4.47
C LYS A 38 4.13 12.77 -5.95
N SER A 39 5.10 13.33 -6.67
CA SER A 39 4.93 13.67 -8.10
C SER A 39 4.60 12.44 -8.95
N LYS A 40 5.27 11.31 -8.70
CA LYS A 40 4.99 10.05 -9.39
C LYS A 40 3.63 9.48 -9.03
N ALA A 41 3.21 9.61 -7.76
CA ALA A 41 1.88 9.20 -7.33
C ALA A 41 0.78 10.00 -8.02
N GLU A 42 0.94 11.32 -8.11
CA GLU A 42 -0.02 12.20 -8.80
C GLU A 42 -0.10 11.92 -10.30
N LYS A 43 1.04 11.69 -10.95
CA LYS A 43 1.10 11.31 -12.36
C LYS A 43 0.37 9.98 -12.59
N LEU A 44 0.64 8.98 -11.75
CA LEU A 44 -0.03 7.67 -11.82
C LEU A 44 -1.53 7.80 -11.62
N LYS A 45 -1.97 8.58 -10.64
CA LYS A 45 -3.41 8.85 -10.42
C LYS A 45 -4.07 9.40 -11.69
N LYS A 46 -3.46 10.38 -12.35
CA LYS A 46 -3.97 10.94 -13.60
C LYS A 46 -4.07 9.89 -14.70
N GLU A 47 -3.06 9.05 -14.83
CA GLU A 47 -3.03 7.96 -15.81
C GLU A 47 -4.15 6.94 -15.56
N LEU A 48 -4.31 6.47 -14.32
CA LEU A 48 -5.32 5.48 -13.96
C LEU A 48 -6.75 6.03 -14.07
N SER A 49 -6.93 7.33 -13.83
CA SER A 49 -8.23 7.98 -13.97
C SER A 49 -8.74 7.97 -15.42
N LYS A 50 -7.86 7.91 -16.42
CA LYS A 50 -8.23 7.73 -17.82
C LYS A 50 -8.96 6.40 -18.07
N ASN A 51 -8.63 5.37 -17.29
CA ASN A 51 -9.30 4.07 -17.31
C ASN A 51 -10.54 4.01 -16.39
N LYS A 52 -11.05 5.17 -15.95
CA LYS A 52 -12.21 5.29 -15.05
C LYS A 52 -11.99 4.67 -13.67
N THR A 53 -10.74 4.46 -13.26
CA THR A 53 -10.38 4.02 -11.91
C THR A 53 -10.47 5.20 -10.95
N LYS A 54 -11.11 5.01 -9.81
CA LYS A 54 -11.07 5.98 -8.71
C LYS A 54 -9.82 5.77 -7.87
N VAL A 55 -8.93 6.76 -7.85
CA VAL A 55 -7.66 6.66 -7.14
C VAL A 55 -7.58 7.67 -6.01
N TYR A 56 -7.27 7.19 -4.83
CA TYR A 56 -7.03 7.97 -3.63
C TYR A 56 -5.57 7.81 -3.21
N LEU A 57 -4.86 8.91 -3.06
CA LEU A 57 -3.45 8.91 -2.67
C LEU A 57 -3.31 9.17 -1.18
N VAL A 58 -2.44 8.45 -0.52
CA VAL A 58 -2.12 8.65 0.89
C VAL A 58 -0.61 8.58 1.12
N LYS A 59 -0.08 9.60 1.81
CA LYS A 59 1.33 9.66 2.21
C LYS A 59 1.50 9.08 3.61
N GLY A 60 2.61 8.37 3.81
CA GLY A 60 3.03 7.92 5.14
C GLY A 60 4.38 7.21 5.13
N ASP A 61 5.05 7.24 6.26
CA ASP A 61 6.25 6.47 6.53
C ASP A 61 5.86 5.16 7.24
N LEU A 62 5.99 4.05 6.55
CA LEU A 62 5.59 2.73 7.06
C LEU A 62 6.47 2.19 8.19
N SER A 63 7.58 2.85 8.50
CA SER A 63 8.35 2.57 9.70
C SER A 63 7.71 3.14 10.98
N LYS A 64 6.70 4.02 10.82
CA LYS A 64 6.00 4.71 11.90
C LYS A 64 4.58 4.18 12.04
N GLU A 65 4.25 3.62 13.19
CA GLU A 65 2.92 3.06 13.46
C GLU A 65 1.81 4.14 13.39
N THR A 66 2.13 5.37 13.79
CA THR A 66 1.20 6.51 13.66
C THR A 66 0.78 6.76 12.20
N ASP A 67 1.73 6.65 11.26
CA ASP A 67 1.43 6.83 9.84
C ASP A 67 0.67 5.63 9.28
N VAL A 68 0.99 4.40 9.71
CA VAL A 68 0.22 3.20 9.36
C VAL A 68 -1.25 3.36 9.78
N ASN A 69 -1.49 3.84 11.00
CA ASN A 69 -2.84 4.08 11.49
C ASN A 69 -3.59 5.16 10.69
N LYS A 70 -2.89 6.23 10.26
CA LYS A 70 -3.47 7.24 9.36
C LYS A 70 -3.86 6.65 8.00
N ILE A 71 -3.00 5.81 7.43
CA ILE A 71 -3.27 5.14 6.15
C ILE A 71 -4.52 4.26 6.26
N VAL A 72 -4.64 3.47 7.33
CA VAL A 72 -5.83 2.63 7.57
C VAL A 72 -7.10 3.47 7.69
N LYS A 73 -7.07 4.53 8.51
CA LYS A 73 -8.21 5.45 8.66
C LYS A 73 -8.61 6.08 7.33
N PHE A 74 -7.62 6.54 6.56
CA PHE A 74 -7.87 7.11 5.24
C PHE A 74 -8.51 6.09 4.29
N ALA A 75 -7.97 4.88 4.21
CA ALA A 75 -8.51 3.82 3.37
C ALA A 75 -9.96 3.47 3.75
N LYS A 76 -10.26 3.35 5.05
CA LYS A 76 -11.64 3.14 5.54
C LYS A 76 -12.58 4.25 5.11
N SER A 77 -12.14 5.50 5.20
CA SER A 77 -12.97 6.66 4.83
C SER A 77 -13.31 6.68 3.35
N LYS A 78 -12.41 6.20 2.48
CA LYS A 78 -12.57 6.22 1.02
C LYS A 78 -13.26 4.96 0.48
N LEU A 79 -12.82 3.80 0.91
CA LEU A 79 -13.25 2.52 0.34
C LEU A 79 -14.44 1.89 1.06
N LYS A 80 -14.68 2.22 2.33
CA LYS A 80 -15.71 1.65 3.22
C LYS A 80 -15.46 0.20 3.64
N TYR A 81 -15.02 -0.65 2.73
CA TYR A 81 -14.58 -2.02 2.96
C TYR A 81 -13.41 -2.35 2.03
N PHE A 82 -12.78 -3.49 2.22
CA PHE A 82 -11.57 -3.88 1.49
C PHE A 82 -11.75 -5.24 0.81
N ASP A 83 -11.36 -5.34 -0.45
CA ASP A 83 -11.35 -6.60 -1.20
C ASP A 83 -9.94 -7.15 -1.39
N CYS A 84 -8.96 -6.27 -1.55
CA CYS A 84 -7.58 -6.68 -1.79
C CYS A 84 -6.60 -5.74 -1.07
N LEU A 85 -5.65 -6.33 -0.35
CA LEU A 85 -4.48 -5.63 0.21
C LEU A 85 -3.23 -6.15 -0.48
N ILE A 86 -2.45 -5.24 -1.06
CA ILE A 86 -1.16 -5.58 -1.68
C ILE A 86 -0.05 -4.90 -0.88
N ASN A 87 0.62 -5.67 -0.04
CA ASN A 87 1.80 -5.26 0.69
C ASN A 87 3.01 -5.32 -0.25
N ASN A 88 3.28 -4.22 -0.94
CA ASN A 88 4.36 -4.09 -1.90
C ASN A 88 5.48 -3.16 -1.44
N ALA A 89 5.20 -2.21 -0.55
CA ALA A 89 6.23 -1.34 -0.03
C ALA A 89 7.32 -2.12 0.71
N SER A 90 8.56 -1.77 0.44
CA SER A 90 9.71 -2.30 1.15
C SER A 90 10.73 -1.21 1.41
N LEU A 91 11.49 -1.36 2.48
CA LEU A 91 12.69 -0.59 2.77
C LEU A 91 13.90 -1.49 2.52
N PHE A 92 14.82 -0.98 1.72
CA PHE A 92 16.16 -1.55 1.58
C PHE A 92 17.19 -0.45 1.79
N GLU A 93 18.03 -0.62 2.79
CA GLU A 93 19.22 0.19 3.02
C GLU A 93 20.44 -0.72 2.80
N ASN A 94 21.50 -0.18 2.22
CA ASN A 94 22.69 -0.97 1.90
C ASN A 94 23.54 -1.20 3.16
N ASP A 95 23.00 -1.99 4.08
CA ASP A 95 23.68 -2.39 5.31
C ASP A 95 24.50 -3.66 5.09
N LYS A 96 25.63 -3.75 5.77
CA LYS A 96 26.47 -4.94 5.86
C LYS A 96 26.52 -5.41 7.31
N LEU A 97 26.95 -6.65 7.52
CA LEU A 97 27.08 -7.20 8.85
C LEU A 97 27.99 -6.34 9.76
N GLU A 98 29.02 -5.72 9.17
CA GLU A 98 29.98 -4.92 9.92
C GLU A 98 29.47 -3.51 10.27
N ASN A 99 28.43 -3.01 9.58
CA ASN A 99 28.06 -1.60 9.71
C ASN A 99 26.57 -1.33 9.94
N PHE A 100 25.71 -2.37 10.04
CA PHE A 100 24.33 -2.11 10.36
C PHE A 100 24.18 -1.51 11.78
N THR A 101 23.18 -0.68 11.95
CA THR A 101 22.84 -0.07 13.24
C THR A 101 21.54 -0.63 13.79
N THR A 102 21.33 -0.55 15.11
CA THR A 102 20.05 -0.91 15.72
C THR A 102 18.89 -0.14 15.11
N ASP A 103 19.13 1.11 14.71
CA ASP A 103 18.09 1.95 14.11
C ASP A 103 17.76 1.49 12.68
N SER A 104 18.76 1.23 11.82
CA SER A 104 18.51 0.69 10.47
C SER A 104 17.85 -0.69 10.51
N TRP A 105 18.31 -1.57 11.39
CA TRP A 105 17.67 -2.85 11.68
C TRP A 105 16.18 -2.67 12.03
N GLY A 106 15.91 -1.78 12.98
CA GLY A 106 14.56 -1.49 13.42
C GLY A 106 13.68 -0.93 12.29
N ARG A 107 14.21 -0.04 11.44
CA ARG A 107 13.45 0.46 10.29
C ARG A 107 13.09 -0.65 9.30
N HIS A 108 14.02 -1.54 8.97
CA HIS A 108 13.74 -2.68 8.10
C HIS A 108 12.63 -3.58 8.65
N LEU A 109 12.74 -3.98 9.92
CA LEU A 109 11.73 -4.83 10.55
C LEU A 109 10.36 -4.14 10.66
N ARG A 110 10.34 -2.87 11.03
CA ARG A 110 9.09 -2.11 11.11
C ARG A 110 8.40 -1.98 9.76
N THR A 111 9.15 -1.67 8.71
CA THR A 111 8.58 -1.46 7.36
C THR A 111 8.24 -2.77 6.67
N ASN A 112 9.15 -3.75 6.70
CA ASN A 112 9.05 -4.96 5.87
C ASN A 112 8.31 -6.12 6.55
N LEU A 113 8.18 -6.10 7.87
CA LEU A 113 7.54 -7.19 8.63
C LEU A 113 6.36 -6.71 9.45
N ARG A 114 6.58 -5.76 10.39
CA ARG A 114 5.52 -5.31 11.30
C ARG A 114 4.37 -4.65 10.54
N THR A 115 4.65 -3.74 9.63
CA THR A 115 3.61 -3.00 8.91
C THR A 115 2.73 -3.89 8.02
N PRO A 116 3.26 -4.82 7.21
CA PRO A 116 2.43 -5.80 6.53
C PRO A 116 1.51 -6.59 7.48
N ALA A 117 2.01 -6.99 8.66
CA ALA A 117 1.19 -7.68 9.66
C ALA A 117 0.08 -6.78 10.22
N LEU A 118 0.38 -5.51 10.57
CA LEU A 118 -0.61 -4.54 11.06
C LEU A 118 -1.68 -4.24 10.02
N LEU A 119 -1.27 -4.02 8.76
CA LEU A 119 -2.20 -3.77 7.66
C LEU A 119 -3.08 -4.99 7.39
N SER A 120 -2.53 -6.19 7.44
CA SER A 120 -3.30 -7.44 7.28
C SER A 120 -4.32 -7.63 8.40
N LYS A 121 -3.94 -7.34 9.64
CA LYS A 121 -4.85 -7.33 10.79
C LYS A 121 -6.02 -6.35 10.58
N GLU A 122 -5.72 -5.11 10.17
CA GLU A 122 -6.76 -4.11 9.94
C GLU A 122 -7.60 -4.41 8.70
N PHE A 123 -6.99 -4.98 7.67
CA PHE A 123 -7.71 -5.47 6.50
C PHE A 123 -8.77 -6.50 6.88
N SER A 124 -8.40 -7.51 7.68
CA SER A 124 -9.30 -8.59 8.08
C SER A 124 -10.55 -8.12 8.82
N LYS A 125 -10.46 -6.98 9.50
CA LYS A 125 -11.60 -6.37 10.21
C LYS A 125 -12.56 -5.58 9.31
N ASN A 126 -12.18 -5.31 8.08
CA ASN A 126 -12.91 -4.43 7.17
C ASN A 126 -13.26 -5.10 5.83
N ILE A 127 -13.20 -6.40 5.76
CA ILE A 127 -13.59 -7.18 4.59
C ILE A 127 -15.12 -7.27 4.47
N ARG A 128 -15.59 -7.50 3.23
CA ARG A 128 -16.99 -7.78 2.92
C ARG A 128 -17.09 -9.02 2.07
N GLY A 129 -17.90 -9.99 2.51
CA GLY A 129 -18.07 -11.25 1.80
C GLY A 129 -16.87 -12.20 1.95
N LYS A 130 -16.73 -13.14 1.04
CA LYS A 130 -15.78 -14.25 1.13
C LYS A 130 -14.58 -14.15 0.18
N ASN A 131 -14.61 -13.24 -0.79
CA ASN A 131 -13.63 -13.14 -1.87
C ASN A 131 -12.63 -12.01 -1.58
N ASN A 132 -11.79 -12.19 -0.57
CA ASN A 132 -10.81 -11.18 -0.15
C ASN A 132 -9.40 -11.75 -0.26
N ASN A 133 -8.43 -10.91 -0.61
CA ASN A 133 -7.05 -11.33 -0.79
C ASN A 133 -6.07 -10.41 -0.07
N ILE A 134 -5.04 -11.02 0.50
CA ILE A 134 -3.83 -10.34 0.95
C ILE A 134 -2.67 -10.88 0.12
N ILE A 135 -1.95 -10.00 -0.56
CA ILE A 135 -0.80 -10.34 -1.38
C ILE A 135 0.43 -9.67 -0.79
N ASN A 136 1.44 -10.44 -0.49
CA ASN A 136 2.73 -9.94 -0.01
C ASN A 136 3.77 -10.10 -1.11
N ILE A 137 4.39 -9.00 -1.52
CA ILE A 137 5.54 -9.01 -2.44
C ILE A 137 6.80 -9.08 -1.58
N ILE A 138 7.56 -10.13 -1.75
CA ILE A 138 8.79 -10.43 -0.99
C ILE A 138 9.98 -10.60 -1.91
#